data_33e5ad96121b4a7ba0bfceac2d879a25
#
_entry.id   33e5ad96121b4a7ba0bfceac2d879a25
#
_cell.length_a   1.000
_cell.length_b   1.000
_cell.length_c   1.000
_cell.angle_alpha   90.00
_cell.angle_beta   90.00
_cell.angle_gamma   90.00
#
_symmetry.space_group_name_H-M   'P 1'
#
loop_
_entity.id
_entity.type
_entity.pdbx_description
1 polymer ?
#
loop_
_entity_poly.entity_id
_entity_poly.type
_entity_poly.pdbx_seq_one_letter_code
_entity_poly.pdbx_strand_id
1 'polypeptide(L)'
;MDRTMRRFWILNHYATTPKTGPMLRHFCFAQCLQEKGIETTVFAANELHQTGDTVDTHGKPYIRMEEEGVPFVFVRTRKYQGNGISRVKNMLSFFTGLLRMAGGYAKKYGKPDVIMGSSAHPLTSIAGILVAKRFHVPAIVEVRDLWPEAIFSFGKVKMDSLIGKLLSAGERWMYVHADAVVFTKEGDVDHIKEMGWDTEHGGKISLDKCYYVNNGVKLKDYYESIEKDILLDEDLQSDSFKVTYTGTIRPVNNVGNLLDAAKILKDHKEIRFLIFGGGSQLEEMQKRVAQEKLTNVVLKGFVEKRYIPYILSRSSVNILNYSQAQYNWSRGNSSNKLFEYMASGKPVISTVKMGYCILDRYQCGYSLEECTPGALAKEILRIYNLPEETYARMAENAKEGAKDFDFSVLTERLYQVIRSVEKN
;
A
#
# COMPACT_ATOMS: atom_id res chain seq x y z
N MET A 1 15.54 -10.39 -34.45
CA MET A 1 14.55 -9.32 -34.28
C MET A 1 14.16 -9.29 -32.81
N ASP A 2 14.55 -8.26 -32.12
CA ASP A 2 14.20 -8.05 -30.70
C ASP A 2 12.67 -7.90 -30.63
N ARG A 3 12.00 -8.90 -30.08
CA ARG A 3 10.54 -8.90 -29.95
C ARG A 3 10.20 -7.94 -28.81
N THR A 4 9.96 -6.69 -29.13
CA THR A 4 9.54 -5.69 -28.14
C THR A 4 8.26 -6.15 -27.48
N MET A 5 8.25 -6.28 -26.15
CA MET A 5 7.04 -6.61 -25.38
C MET A 5 5.94 -5.61 -25.75
N ARG A 6 4.74 -6.13 -26.01
CA ARG A 6 3.59 -5.31 -26.40
C ARG A 6 2.47 -5.36 -25.40
N ARG A 7 2.31 -6.48 -24.63
CA ARG A 7 1.17 -6.69 -23.75
C ARG A 7 1.59 -7.24 -22.39
N PHE A 8 1.16 -6.55 -21.37
CA PHE A 8 1.41 -6.91 -19.97
C PHE A 8 0.08 -7.08 -19.23
N TRP A 9 -0.10 -8.20 -18.54
CA TRP A 9 -1.27 -8.43 -17.72
C TRP A 9 -0.92 -8.34 -16.25
N ILE A 10 -1.65 -7.50 -15.51
CA ILE A 10 -1.57 -7.37 -14.06
C ILE A 10 -2.81 -7.99 -13.46
N LEU A 11 -2.65 -9.02 -12.63
CA LEU A 11 -3.73 -9.68 -11.92
C LEU A 11 -3.68 -9.24 -10.45
N ASN A 12 -4.67 -8.48 -9.98
CA ASN A 12 -4.80 -8.11 -8.57
C ASN A 12 -6.27 -8.09 -8.16
N HIS A 13 -6.61 -8.91 -7.18
CA HIS A 13 -7.99 -9.09 -6.72
C HIS A 13 -8.67 -7.78 -6.32
N TYR A 14 -7.94 -6.87 -5.66
CA TYR A 14 -8.48 -5.66 -5.04
C TYR A 14 -8.10 -4.36 -5.77
N ALA A 15 -7.51 -4.46 -6.96
CA ALA A 15 -7.20 -3.26 -7.72
C ALA A 15 -8.48 -2.50 -8.10
N THR A 16 -8.40 -1.17 -8.09
CA THR A 16 -9.48 -0.27 -8.46
C THR A 16 -9.02 0.74 -9.49
N THR A 17 -9.98 1.35 -10.18
CA THR A 17 -9.78 2.57 -10.96
C THR A 17 -10.07 3.80 -10.10
N PRO A 18 -9.70 5.01 -10.49
CA PRO A 18 -10.05 6.24 -9.77
C PRO A 18 -11.54 6.37 -9.44
N LYS A 19 -12.44 5.89 -10.31
CA LYS A 19 -13.89 5.92 -10.09
C LYS A 19 -14.40 4.83 -9.16
N THR A 20 -13.67 3.71 -9.02
CA THR A 20 -14.16 2.55 -8.28
C THR A 20 -13.52 2.39 -6.90
N GLY A 21 -12.44 3.12 -6.60
CA GLY A 21 -11.86 3.08 -5.26
C GLY A 21 -10.40 3.53 -5.17
N PRO A 22 -9.81 3.47 -3.97
CA PRO A 22 -8.51 4.07 -3.69
C PRO A 22 -7.29 3.15 -3.94
N MET A 23 -7.48 1.91 -4.40
CA MET A 23 -6.38 0.94 -4.59
C MET A 23 -5.71 1.09 -5.96
N LEU A 24 -5.09 2.26 -6.20
CA LEU A 24 -4.68 2.74 -7.51
C LEU A 24 -3.30 2.27 -8.00
N ARG A 25 -2.50 1.58 -7.18
CA ARG A 25 -1.14 1.16 -7.54
C ARG A 25 -1.04 0.58 -8.97
N HIS A 26 -1.87 -0.41 -9.27
CA HIS A 26 -1.80 -1.11 -10.55
C HIS A 26 -2.38 -0.29 -11.71
N PHE A 27 -3.31 0.60 -11.41
CA PHE A 27 -3.79 1.59 -12.35
C PHE A 27 -2.67 2.58 -12.72
N CYS A 28 -1.93 3.11 -11.74
CA CYS A 28 -0.80 4.01 -11.97
C CYS A 28 0.32 3.33 -12.76
N PHE A 29 0.67 2.08 -12.41
CA PHE A 29 1.63 1.32 -13.21
C PHE A 29 1.17 1.10 -14.65
N ALA A 30 -0.11 0.75 -14.85
CA ALA A 30 -0.65 0.55 -16.19
C ALA A 30 -0.58 1.83 -17.04
N GLN A 31 -0.94 2.99 -16.45
CA GLN A 31 -0.81 4.28 -17.12
C GLN A 31 0.63 4.58 -17.56
N CYS A 32 1.57 4.52 -16.61
CA CYS A 32 2.98 4.82 -16.91
C CYS A 32 3.62 3.80 -17.88
N LEU A 33 3.20 2.53 -17.86
CA LEU A 33 3.68 1.53 -18.82
C LEU A 33 3.10 1.76 -20.21
N GLN A 34 1.88 2.26 -20.34
CA GLN A 34 1.30 2.64 -21.63
C GLN A 34 2.03 3.82 -22.28
N GLU A 35 2.48 4.79 -21.47
CA GLU A 35 3.35 5.89 -21.95
C GLU A 35 4.66 5.36 -22.55
N LYS A 36 5.11 4.17 -22.12
CA LYS A 36 6.27 3.45 -22.67
C LYS A 36 5.92 2.53 -23.85
N GLY A 37 4.67 2.56 -24.33
CA GLY A 37 4.21 1.74 -25.45
C GLY A 37 3.84 0.29 -25.09
N ILE A 38 3.66 -0.01 -23.79
CA ILE A 38 3.27 -1.34 -23.31
C ILE A 38 1.77 -1.36 -23.00
N GLU A 39 0.99 -2.06 -23.83
CA GLU A 39 -0.43 -2.28 -23.60
C GLU A 39 -0.63 -3.08 -22.30
N THR A 40 -1.02 -2.39 -21.25
CA THR A 40 -1.18 -3.00 -19.91
C THR A 40 -2.65 -3.15 -19.57
N THR A 41 -3.08 -4.38 -19.24
CA THR A 41 -4.44 -4.68 -18.80
C THR A 41 -4.43 -5.10 -17.33
N VAL A 42 -5.29 -4.49 -16.51
CA VAL A 42 -5.46 -4.84 -15.10
C VAL A 42 -6.71 -5.71 -14.92
N PHE A 43 -6.57 -6.86 -14.26
CA PHE A 43 -7.67 -7.75 -13.91
C PHE A 43 -7.95 -7.68 -12.41
N ALA A 44 -9.19 -7.35 -12.04
CA ALA A 44 -9.63 -7.23 -10.67
C ALA A 44 -10.96 -7.96 -10.43
N ALA A 45 -11.33 -8.18 -9.16
CA ALA A 45 -12.66 -8.68 -8.82
C ALA A 45 -13.71 -7.58 -9.01
N ASN A 46 -14.90 -7.98 -9.37
CA ASN A 46 -16.03 -7.04 -9.49
C ASN A 46 -16.62 -6.64 -8.13
N GLU A 47 -16.34 -7.37 -7.05
CA GLU A 47 -16.71 -7.02 -5.67
C GLU A 47 -15.62 -6.13 -5.08
N LEU A 48 -15.93 -4.86 -4.83
CA LEU A 48 -14.97 -3.85 -4.35
C LEU A 48 -14.76 -3.95 -2.84
N HIS A 49 -13.56 -4.30 -2.42
CA HIS A 49 -13.27 -4.64 -1.02
C HIS A 49 -13.50 -3.49 -0.03
N GLN A 50 -13.23 -2.26 -0.41
CA GLN A 50 -13.26 -1.13 0.53
C GLN A 50 -14.62 -0.45 0.63
N THR A 51 -15.33 -0.35 -0.49
CA THR A 51 -16.66 0.29 -0.53
C THR A 51 -17.78 -0.69 -0.29
N GLY A 52 -17.55 -1.99 -0.54
CA GLY A 52 -18.58 -3.02 -0.54
C GLY A 52 -19.50 -2.97 -1.77
N ASP A 53 -19.19 -2.09 -2.73
CA ASP A 53 -19.91 -1.98 -3.98
C ASP A 53 -19.57 -3.12 -4.93
N THR A 54 -20.42 -3.32 -5.92
CA THR A 54 -20.26 -4.34 -6.95
C THR A 54 -20.27 -3.68 -8.31
N VAL A 55 -19.23 -3.92 -9.12
CA VAL A 55 -19.27 -3.58 -10.55
C VAL A 55 -20.15 -4.59 -11.27
N ASP A 56 -21.23 -4.14 -11.90
CA ASP A 56 -22.16 -5.03 -12.59
C ASP A 56 -21.52 -5.64 -13.85
N THR A 57 -21.41 -6.94 -13.88
CA THR A 57 -20.93 -7.70 -15.03
C THR A 57 -22.04 -8.09 -16.01
N HIS A 58 -23.29 -7.69 -15.77
CA HIS A 58 -24.47 -8.06 -16.57
C HIS A 58 -24.59 -9.58 -16.80
N GLY A 59 -24.29 -10.35 -15.76
CA GLY A 59 -24.33 -11.82 -15.81
C GLY A 59 -23.17 -12.49 -16.57
N LYS A 60 -22.27 -11.72 -17.20
CA LYS A 60 -21.11 -12.23 -17.93
C LYS A 60 -19.99 -12.67 -16.98
N PRO A 61 -19.05 -13.54 -17.42
CA PRO A 61 -17.89 -13.93 -16.62
C PRO A 61 -16.98 -12.74 -16.23
N TYR A 62 -16.95 -11.71 -17.05
CA TYR A 62 -16.24 -10.46 -16.82
C TYR A 62 -16.84 -9.31 -17.61
N ILE A 63 -16.52 -8.09 -17.22
CA ILE A 63 -16.70 -6.88 -18.00
C ILE A 63 -15.35 -6.20 -18.22
N ARG A 64 -15.09 -5.71 -19.45
CA ARG A 64 -13.94 -4.85 -19.75
C ARG A 64 -14.40 -3.40 -19.80
N MET A 65 -13.78 -2.58 -19.02
CA MET A 65 -13.97 -1.13 -19.01
C MET A 65 -12.63 -0.48 -19.36
N GLU A 66 -12.68 0.79 -19.70
CA GLU A 66 -11.50 1.60 -19.93
C GLU A 66 -11.65 2.91 -19.19
N GLU A 67 -10.64 3.29 -18.42
CA GLU A 67 -10.62 4.55 -17.70
C GLU A 67 -9.25 5.20 -17.89
N GLU A 68 -9.24 6.44 -18.35
CA GLU A 68 -8.02 7.20 -18.69
C GLU A 68 -7.04 6.38 -19.58
N GLY A 69 -7.58 5.67 -20.56
CA GLY A 69 -6.81 4.82 -21.47
C GLY A 69 -6.39 3.47 -20.91
N VAL A 70 -6.60 3.17 -19.62
CA VAL A 70 -6.23 1.90 -19.01
C VAL A 70 -7.35 0.87 -19.14
N PRO A 71 -7.13 -0.26 -19.85
CA PRO A 71 -8.06 -1.38 -19.87
C PRO A 71 -8.13 -2.06 -18.51
N PHE A 72 -9.31 -2.09 -17.92
CA PHE A 72 -9.62 -2.76 -16.66
C PHE A 72 -10.64 -3.87 -16.87
N VAL A 73 -10.39 -5.06 -16.34
CA VAL A 73 -11.24 -6.23 -16.50
C VAL A 73 -11.72 -6.66 -15.12
N PHE A 74 -13.01 -6.40 -14.85
CA PHE A 74 -13.65 -6.84 -13.63
C PHE A 74 -14.20 -8.25 -13.82
N VAL A 75 -13.58 -9.21 -13.14
CA VAL A 75 -13.93 -10.62 -13.17
C VAL A 75 -15.07 -10.88 -12.18
N ARG A 76 -16.12 -11.54 -12.62
CA ARG A 76 -17.27 -11.87 -11.77
C ARG A 76 -16.86 -12.80 -10.64
N THR A 77 -17.16 -12.38 -9.41
CA THR A 77 -16.87 -13.12 -8.19
C THR A 77 -18.11 -13.28 -7.32
N ARG A 78 -18.01 -14.12 -6.29
CA ARG A 78 -19.08 -14.26 -5.28
C ARG A 78 -19.05 -13.07 -4.34
N LYS A 79 -20.22 -12.55 -3.99
CA LYS A 79 -20.37 -11.56 -2.93
C LYS A 79 -19.87 -12.11 -1.60
N TYR A 80 -19.32 -11.22 -0.76
CA TYR A 80 -18.88 -11.57 0.59
C TYR A 80 -19.10 -10.42 1.56
N GLN A 81 -19.17 -10.74 2.86
CA GLN A 81 -19.20 -9.78 3.95
C GLN A 81 -18.19 -10.20 5.02
N GLY A 82 -17.44 -9.22 5.55
CA GLY A 82 -16.44 -9.45 6.58
C GLY A 82 -15.24 -10.31 6.13
N ASN A 83 -14.54 -10.89 7.08
CA ASN A 83 -13.28 -11.63 6.87
C ASN A 83 -13.43 -13.16 7.07
N GLY A 84 -14.64 -13.72 6.87
CA GLY A 84 -14.93 -15.12 7.09
C GLY A 84 -14.81 -16.01 5.84
N ILE A 85 -15.46 -17.18 5.89
CA ILE A 85 -15.47 -18.18 4.82
C ILE A 85 -16.01 -17.59 3.49
N SER A 86 -16.97 -16.64 3.55
CA SER A 86 -17.47 -15.96 2.36
C SER A 86 -16.37 -15.25 1.57
N ARG A 87 -15.39 -14.63 2.27
CA ARG A 87 -14.22 -14.01 1.64
C ARG A 87 -13.31 -15.04 0.98
N VAL A 88 -13.10 -16.19 1.61
CA VAL A 88 -12.33 -17.30 0.99
C VAL A 88 -13.03 -17.81 -0.28
N LYS A 89 -14.34 -17.95 -0.25
CA LYS A 89 -15.14 -18.32 -1.45
C LYS A 89 -15.05 -17.25 -2.54
N ASN A 90 -14.99 -15.97 -2.19
CA ASN A 90 -14.78 -14.88 -3.14
C ASN A 90 -13.38 -14.96 -3.77
N MET A 91 -12.32 -15.17 -2.98
CA MET A 91 -10.95 -15.37 -3.48
C MET A 91 -10.84 -16.57 -4.44
N LEU A 92 -11.45 -17.70 -4.09
CA LEU A 92 -11.50 -18.88 -4.95
C LEU A 92 -12.30 -18.63 -6.24
N SER A 93 -13.38 -17.85 -6.19
CA SER A 93 -14.15 -17.51 -7.40
C SER A 93 -13.36 -16.61 -8.35
N PHE A 94 -12.56 -15.67 -7.82
CA PHE A 94 -11.64 -14.87 -8.63
C PHE A 94 -10.55 -15.72 -9.27
N PHE A 95 -9.89 -16.58 -8.49
CA PHE A 95 -8.90 -17.53 -8.97
C PHE A 95 -9.42 -18.39 -10.12
N THR A 96 -10.54 -19.07 -9.90
CA THR A 96 -11.14 -19.93 -10.94
C THR A 96 -11.69 -19.15 -12.13
N GLY A 97 -12.18 -17.92 -11.89
CA GLY A 97 -12.61 -16.98 -12.92
C GLY A 97 -11.48 -16.63 -13.88
N LEU A 98 -10.31 -16.24 -13.35
CA LEU A 98 -9.11 -15.93 -14.13
C LEU A 98 -8.68 -17.12 -15.00
N LEU A 99 -8.59 -18.33 -14.42
CA LEU A 99 -8.16 -19.53 -15.16
C LEU A 99 -9.11 -19.87 -16.32
N ARG A 100 -10.43 -19.72 -16.11
CA ARG A 100 -11.43 -20.01 -17.13
C ARG A 100 -11.47 -18.98 -18.25
N MET A 101 -11.38 -17.69 -17.91
CA MET A 101 -11.56 -16.62 -18.89
C MET A 101 -10.32 -16.28 -19.70
N ALA A 102 -9.11 -16.55 -19.16
CA ALA A 102 -7.83 -16.10 -19.76
C ALA A 102 -7.68 -16.47 -21.24
N GLY A 103 -8.01 -17.71 -21.61
CA GLY A 103 -7.92 -18.17 -23.00
C GLY A 103 -8.88 -17.43 -23.96
N GLY A 104 -10.12 -17.25 -23.54
CA GLY A 104 -11.13 -16.51 -24.34
C GLY A 104 -10.78 -15.02 -24.45
N TYR A 105 -10.29 -14.43 -23.35
CA TYR A 105 -9.83 -13.04 -23.35
C TYR A 105 -8.64 -12.84 -24.28
N ALA A 106 -7.62 -13.70 -24.18
CA ALA A 106 -6.44 -13.66 -25.06
C ALA A 106 -6.78 -13.80 -26.54
N LYS A 107 -7.75 -14.66 -26.87
CA LYS A 107 -8.25 -14.82 -28.26
C LYS A 107 -8.88 -13.53 -28.79
N LYS A 108 -9.58 -12.79 -27.93
CA LYS A 108 -10.32 -11.58 -28.32
C LYS A 108 -9.46 -10.32 -28.32
N TYR A 109 -8.57 -10.17 -27.32
CA TYR A 109 -7.84 -8.92 -27.06
C TYR A 109 -6.32 -9.05 -27.19
N GLY A 110 -5.82 -10.23 -27.50
CA GLY A 110 -4.40 -10.52 -27.65
C GLY A 110 -3.80 -11.24 -26.46
N LYS A 111 -2.81 -12.07 -26.74
CA LYS A 111 -2.04 -12.85 -25.75
C LYS A 111 -1.07 -11.94 -25.03
N PRO A 112 -0.88 -12.06 -23.70
CA PRO A 112 0.16 -11.31 -23.00
C PRO A 112 1.55 -11.84 -23.35
N ASP A 113 2.56 -10.98 -23.22
CA ASP A 113 3.96 -11.35 -23.31
C ASP A 113 4.54 -11.65 -21.91
N VAL A 114 4.02 -10.98 -20.87
CA VAL A 114 4.38 -11.21 -19.45
C VAL A 114 3.11 -11.09 -18.60
N ILE A 115 3.03 -11.85 -17.51
CA ILE A 115 1.94 -11.77 -16.54
C ILE A 115 2.50 -11.49 -15.14
N MET A 116 1.96 -10.49 -14.45
CA MET A 116 2.23 -10.24 -13.04
C MET A 116 1.01 -10.61 -12.19
N GLY A 117 1.19 -11.56 -11.25
CA GLY A 117 0.21 -11.88 -10.22
C GLY A 117 0.56 -11.18 -8.92
N SER A 118 -0.30 -10.25 -8.46
CA SER A 118 -0.09 -9.50 -7.22
C SER A 118 -0.81 -10.14 -6.05
N SER A 119 -0.08 -10.41 -4.97
CA SER A 119 -0.57 -11.11 -3.79
C SER A 119 -1.36 -10.19 -2.84
N ALA A 120 -2.52 -9.69 -3.30
CA ALA A 120 -3.54 -9.29 -2.33
C ALA A 120 -3.98 -10.51 -1.47
N HIS A 121 -3.84 -11.70 -2.02
CA HIS A 121 -3.80 -13.03 -1.39
C HIS A 121 -3.08 -14.02 -2.34
N PRO A 122 -2.50 -15.13 -1.84
CA PRO A 122 -1.65 -16.03 -2.63
C PRO A 122 -2.30 -16.60 -3.90
N LEU A 123 -3.61 -16.84 -3.88
CA LEU A 123 -4.32 -17.43 -5.02
C LEU A 123 -4.22 -16.58 -6.30
N THR A 124 -4.11 -15.25 -6.18
CA THR A 124 -3.94 -14.38 -7.36
C THR A 124 -2.58 -14.60 -8.02
N SER A 125 -1.51 -14.70 -7.23
CA SER A 125 -0.16 -14.99 -7.74
C SER A 125 -0.08 -16.39 -8.33
N ILE A 126 -0.70 -17.38 -7.69
CA ILE A 126 -0.79 -18.75 -8.21
C ILE A 126 -1.55 -18.76 -9.56
N ALA A 127 -2.66 -18.02 -9.67
CA ALA A 127 -3.38 -17.88 -10.94
C ALA A 127 -2.49 -17.27 -12.03
N GLY A 128 -1.72 -16.23 -11.68
CA GLY A 128 -0.76 -15.60 -12.59
C GLY A 128 0.25 -16.59 -13.15
N ILE A 129 0.88 -17.38 -12.27
CA ILE A 129 1.85 -18.42 -12.68
C ILE A 129 1.17 -19.47 -13.57
N LEU A 130 -0.02 -19.96 -13.22
CA LEU A 130 -0.71 -20.99 -14.00
C LEU A 130 -1.16 -20.49 -15.38
N VAL A 131 -1.63 -19.24 -15.45
CA VAL A 131 -2.01 -18.61 -16.73
C VAL A 131 -0.77 -18.34 -17.58
N ALA A 132 0.34 -17.89 -16.98
CA ALA A 132 1.61 -17.69 -17.67
C ALA A 132 2.15 -19.00 -18.25
N LYS A 133 2.14 -20.08 -17.48
CA LYS A 133 2.51 -21.43 -17.96
C LYS A 133 1.64 -21.87 -19.14
N ARG A 134 0.33 -21.64 -19.08
CA ARG A 134 -0.59 -21.98 -20.17
C ARG A 134 -0.29 -21.24 -21.47
N PHE A 135 0.20 -20.01 -21.37
CA PHE A 135 0.56 -19.18 -22.52
C PHE A 135 2.03 -19.28 -22.91
N HIS A 136 2.84 -20.01 -22.16
CA HIS A 136 4.29 -20.10 -22.35
C HIS A 136 4.95 -18.70 -22.34
N VAL A 137 4.64 -17.92 -21.28
CA VAL A 137 5.20 -16.58 -21.07
C VAL A 137 5.70 -16.47 -19.62
N PRO A 138 6.63 -15.53 -19.34
CA PRO A 138 7.13 -15.32 -17.99
C PRO A 138 6.05 -14.89 -16.99
N ALA A 139 6.23 -15.31 -15.73
CA ALA A 139 5.41 -14.96 -14.58
C ALA A 139 6.19 -14.13 -13.57
N ILE A 140 5.70 -12.94 -13.26
CA ILE A 140 6.17 -12.12 -12.14
C ILE A 140 5.19 -12.31 -10.98
N VAL A 141 5.71 -12.51 -9.76
CA VAL A 141 4.93 -12.51 -8.53
C VAL A 141 5.22 -11.23 -7.77
N GLU A 142 4.20 -10.39 -7.57
CA GLU A 142 4.29 -9.24 -6.68
C GLU A 142 3.78 -9.62 -5.29
N VAL A 143 4.64 -9.47 -4.27
CA VAL A 143 4.34 -9.74 -2.86
C VAL A 143 4.03 -8.43 -2.16
N ARG A 144 2.74 -8.24 -1.79
CA ARG A 144 2.27 -7.05 -1.07
C ARG A 144 2.43 -7.21 0.44
N ASP A 145 2.14 -8.41 0.91
CA ASP A 145 2.30 -8.85 2.28
C ASP A 145 2.78 -10.30 2.27
N LEU A 146 3.62 -10.68 3.22
CA LEU A 146 4.03 -12.06 3.46
C LEU A 146 2.83 -12.80 4.07
N TRP A 147 2.12 -13.56 3.25
CA TRP A 147 0.77 -14.03 3.59
C TRP A 147 0.70 -15.02 4.74
N PRO A 148 1.55 -16.06 4.85
CA PRO A 148 1.50 -16.89 6.04
C PRO A 148 1.90 -16.12 7.30
N GLU A 149 2.91 -15.25 7.23
CA GLU A 149 3.35 -14.42 8.35
C GLU A 149 2.21 -13.50 8.84
N ALA A 150 1.47 -12.87 7.93
CA ALA A 150 0.31 -12.04 8.26
C ALA A 150 -0.80 -12.86 8.97
N ILE A 151 -1.03 -14.14 8.59
CA ILE A 151 -2.00 -15.00 9.26
C ILE A 151 -1.49 -15.43 10.65
N PHE A 152 -0.20 -15.73 10.76
CA PHE A 152 0.43 -16.18 12.00
C PHE A 152 0.45 -15.05 13.04
N SER A 153 0.72 -13.81 12.64
CA SER A 153 0.72 -12.64 13.54
C SER A 153 -0.64 -12.36 14.17
N PHE A 154 -1.75 -12.75 13.51
CA PHE A 154 -3.09 -12.70 14.12
C PHE A 154 -3.40 -13.87 15.08
N GLY A 155 -2.46 -14.80 15.29
CA GLY A 155 -2.59 -15.91 16.23
C GLY A 155 -3.62 -16.99 15.87
N LYS A 156 -4.24 -16.91 14.69
CA LYS A 156 -5.30 -17.85 14.24
C LYS A 156 -4.75 -19.18 13.76
N VAL A 157 -3.53 -19.20 13.26
CA VAL A 157 -2.85 -20.39 12.76
C VAL A 157 -1.41 -20.36 13.26
N LYS A 158 -0.91 -21.46 13.82
CA LYS A 158 0.51 -21.59 14.19
C LYS A 158 1.33 -22.04 13.00
N MET A 159 2.55 -21.52 12.86
CA MET A 159 3.48 -21.86 11.77
C MET A 159 3.80 -23.36 11.70
N ASP A 160 3.99 -24.00 12.85
CA ASP A 160 4.32 -25.42 13.00
C ASP A 160 3.13 -26.37 12.79
N SER A 161 1.89 -25.84 12.74
CA SER A 161 0.70 -26.63 12.44
C SER A 161 0.71 -27.16 11.00
N LEU A 162 -0.08 -28.21 10.74
CA LEU A 162 -0.22 -28.78 9.39
C LEU A 162 -0.69 -27.70 8.37
N ILE A 163 -1.63 -26.85 8.79
CA ILE A 163 -2.13 -25.75 7.95
C ILE A 163 -1.02 -24.71 7.73
N GLY A 164 -0.26 -24.37 8.78
CA GLY A 164 0.86 -23.43 8.67
C GLY A 164 1.92 -23.91 7.69
N LYS A 165 2.33 -25.19 7.80
CA LYS A 165 3.27 -25.83 6.87
C LYS A 165 2.78 -25.86 5.43
N LEU A 166 1.47 -26.11 5.22
CA LEU A 166 0.85 -26.09 3.89
C LEU A 166 0.86 -24.67 3.28
N LEU A 167 0.55 -23.65 4.08
CA LEU A 167 0.58 -22.25 3.64
C LEU A 167 2.01 -21.82 3.28
N SER A 168 3.00 -22.13 4.11
CA SER A 168 4.42 -21.85 3.84
C SER A 168 4.95 -22.60 2.61
N ALA A 169 4.52 -23.85 2.42
CA ALA A 169 4.86 -24.60 1.21
C ALA A 169 4.25 -23.97 -0.05
N GLY A 170 3.03 -23.45 0.04
CA GLY A 170 2.38 -22.71 -1.05
C GLY A 170 3.10 -21.41 -1.39
N GLU A 171 3.55 -20.66 -0.39
CA GLU A 171 4.36 -19.45 -0.59
C GLU A 171 5.70 -19.78 -1.26
N ARG A 172 6.43 -20.75 -0.70
CA ARG A 172 7.69 -21.24 -1.31
C ARG A 172 7.48 -21.66 -2.76
N TRP A 173 6.39 -22.39 -3.04
CA TRP A 173 6.05 -22.81 -4.40
C TRP A 173 5.88 -21.63 -5.35
N MET A 174 5.20 -20.55 -4.93
CA MET A 174 5.05 -19.33 -5.74
C MET A 174 6.41 -18.72 -6.08
N TYR A 175 7.28 -18.55 -5.08
CA TYR A 175 8.59 -17.94 -5.31
C TYR A 175 9.51 -18.80 -6.16
N VAL A 176 9.44 -20.13 -6.03
CA VAL A 176 10.22 -21.06 -6.89
C VAL A 176 9.79 -20.98 -8.35
N HIS A 177 8.47 -20.86 -8.61
CA HIS A 177 7.91 -20.94 -9.97
C HIS A 177 7.70 -19.57 -10.65
N ALA A 178 7.96 -18.48 -9.97
CA ALA A 178 8.03 -17.15 -10.57
C ALA A 178 9.37 -16.95 -11.28
N ASP A 179 9.36 -16.29 -12.43
CA ASP A 179 10.58 -15.86 -13.13
C ASP A 179 11.19 -14.64 -12.44
N ALA A 180 10.36 -13.77 -11.83
CA ALA A 180 10.78 -12.72 -10.93
C ALA A 180 9.82 -12.58 -9.74
N VAL A 181 10.35 -12.14 -8.59
CA VAL A 181 9.59 -11.83 -7.38
C VAL A 181 9.81 -10.36 -7.04
N VAL A 182 8.72 -9.60 -6.93
CA VAL A 182 8.73 -8.17 -6.59
C VAL A 182 8.17 -7.99 -5.19
N PHE A 183 8.97 -7.51 -4.27
CA PHE A 183 8.54 -7.18 -2.91
C PHE A 183 8.20 -5.69 -2.79
N THR A 184 7.16 -5.37 -2.03
CA THR A 184 6.78 -3.97 -1.76
C THR A 184 7.49 -3.40 -0.54
N LYS A 185 8.05 -4.23 0.35
CA LYS A 185 8.92 -3.82 1.45
C LYS A 185 10.33 -4.34 1.19
N GLU A 186 11.32 -3.52 1.48
CA GLU A 186 12.73 -3.83 1.16
C GLU A 186 13.23 -5.07 1.89
N GLY A 187 12.85 -5.22 3.16
CA GLY A 187 13.25 -6.35 4.00
C GLY A 187 12.44 -7.63 3.80
N ASP A 188 11.43 -7.65 2.91
CA ASP A 188 10.66 -8.88 2.69
C ASP A 188 11.51 -10.02 2.08
N VAL A 189 12.60 -9.68 1.39
CA VAL A 189 13.55 -10.67 0.86
C VAL A 189 14.26 -11.44 1.97
N ASP A 190 14.43 -10.88 3.16
CA ASP A 190 15.06 -11.55 4.30
C ASP A 190 14.23 -12.74 4.77
N HIS A 191 12.92 -12.72 4.58
CA HIS A 191 12.06 -13.87 4.85
C HIS A 191 12.49 -15.12 4.08
N ILE A 192 12.91 -14.98 2.82
CA ILE A 192 13.41 -16.11 2.01
C ILE A 192 14.66 -16.71 2.64
N LYS A 193 15.58 -15.86 3.14
CA LYS A 193 16.83 -16.29 3.81
C LYS A 193 16.53 -16.95 5.16
N GLU A 194 15.70 -16.34 5.98
CA GLU A 194 15.30 -16.87 7.31
C GLU A 194 14.63 -18.24 7.21
N MET A 195 13.87 -18.46 6.14
CA MET A 195 13.24 -19.75 5.87
C MET A 195 14.18 -20.77 5.22
N GLY A 196 15.42 -20.40 4.88
CA GLY A 196 16.39 -21.26 4.19
C GLY A 196 15.91 -21.67 2.80
N TRP A 197 15.17 -20.80 2.09
CA TRP A 197 14.64 -21.13 0.76
C TRP A 197 15.53 -20.68 -0.39
N ASP A 198 16.51 -19.83 -0.11
CA ASP A 198 17.46 -19.34 -1.09
C ASP A 198 18.56 -20.36 -1.40
N THR A 199 19.27 -20.14 -2.50
CA THR A 199 20.32 -21.04 -2.98
C THR A 199 21.54 -21.09 -2.07
N GLU A 200 21.84 -20.04 -1.31
CA GLU A 200 22.97 -20.00 -0.37
C GLU A 200 22.72 -20.90 0.84
N HIS A 201 21.45 -21.08 1.24
CA HIS A 201 21.03 -21.97 2.32
C HIS A 201 20.52 -23.34 1.82
N GLY A 202 20.84 -23.73 0.57
CA GLY A 202 20.46 -25.02 -0.02
C GLY A 202 19.03 -25.09 -0.55
N GLY A 203 18.32 -23.98 -0.61
CA GLY A 203 17.00 -23.87 -1.23
C GLY A 203 17.05 -23.75 -2.76
N LYS A 204 15.95 -23.36 -3.37
CA LYS A 204 15.79 -23.29 -4.84
C LYS A 204 15.57 -21.87 -5.38
N ILE A 205 15.56 -20.84 -4.53
CA ILE A 205 15.25 -19.47 -4.91
C ILE A 205 16.56 -18.69 -5.06
N SER A 206 16.91 -18.28 -6.29
CA SER A 206 17.96 -17.28 -6.48
C SER A 206 17.46 -15.92 -6.03
N LEU A 207 18.24 -15.23 -5.20
CA LEU A 207 17.91 -13.87 -4.77
C LEU A 207 18.05 -12.86 -5.91
N ASP A 208 18.76 -13.18 -6.99
CA ASP A 208 18.93 -12.32 -8.18
C ASP A 208 17.60 -12.05 -8.90
N LYS A 209 16.59 -12.91 -8.70
CA LYS A 209 15.25 -12.69 -9.23
C LYS A 209 14.31 -11.96 -8.29
N CYS A 210 14.80 -11.49 -7.12
CA CYS A 210 14.06 -10.78 -6.12
C CYS A 210 14.31 -9.28 -6.23
N TYR A 211 13.27 -8.51 -6.41
CA TYR A 211 13.33 -7.07 -6.66
C TYR A 211 12.49 -6.32 -5.63
N TYR A 212 12.85 -5.05 -5.40
CA TYR A 212 12.12 -4.15 -4.53
C TYR A 212 11.46 -3.04 -5.33
N VAL A 213 10.11 -2.98 -5.29
CA VAL A 213 9.30 -1.91 -5.87
C VAL A 213 8.20 -1.53 -4.89
N ASN A 214 8.45 -0.50 -4.08
CA ASN A 214 7.53 -0.07 -3.02
C ASN A 214 6.22 0.52 -3.60
N ASN A 215 5.28 0.85 -2.71
CA ASN A 215 4.20 1.78 -3.02
C ASN A 215 4.76 3.20 -3.18
N GLY A 216 3.93 4.09 -3.67
CA GLY A 216 4.35 5.46 -3.94
C GLY A 216 3.19 6.44 -4.03
N VAL A 217 3.50 7.58 -4.57
CA VAL A 217 2.59 8.70 -4.83
C VAL A 217 2.75 9.14 -6.29
N LYS A 218 1.69 9.65 -6.90
CA LYS A 218 1.74 10.30 -8.22
C LYS A 218 1.97 11.79 -7.98
N LEU A 219 3.23 12.21 -7.95
CA LEU A 219 3.64 13.54 -7.49
C LEU A 219 2.98 14.66 -8.30
N LYS A 220 2.87 14.49 -9.62
CA LYS A 220 2.20 15.48 -10.47
C LYS A 220 0.78 15.74 -10.00
N ASP A 221 -0.03 14.69 -9.88
CA ASP A 221 -1.42 14.79 -9.45
C ASP A 221 -1.53 15.31 -8.00
N TYR A 222 -0.59 14.88 -7.15
CA TYR A 222 -0.51 15.31 -5.76
C TYR A 222 -0.32 16.84 -5.65
N TYR A 223 0.65 17.40 -6.37
CA TYR A 223 0.91 18.84 -6.34
C TYR A 223 -0.20 19.66 -7.03
N GLU A 224 -0.77 19.15 -8.12
CA GLU A 224 -1.92 19.77 -8.74
C GLU A 224 -3.13 19.85 -7.80
N SER A 225 -3.38 18.81 -6.99
CA SER A 225 -4.46 18.79 -6.00
C SER A 225 -4.27 19.82 -4.88
N ILE A 226 -3.02 20.13 -4.47
CA ILE A 226 -2.77 21.18 -3.48
C ILE A 226 -3.32 22.54 -3.93
N GLU A 227 -3.23 22.82 -5.23
CA GLU A 227 -3.67 24.10 -5.81
C GLU A 227 -5.16 24.12 -6.15
N LYS A 228 -5.70 23.00 -6.60
CA LYS A 228 -7.07 22.89 -7.12
C LYS A 228 -8.10 22.54 -6.05
N ASP A 229 -7.74 21.64 -5.12
CA ASP A 229 -8.65 21.05 -4.15
C ASP A 229 -8.46 21.67 -2.76
N ILE A 230 -8.72 22.98 -2.65
CA ILE A 230 -8.58 23.72 -1.39
C ILE A 230 -9.71 23.35 -0.44
N LEU A 231 -9.37 22.92 0.78
CA LEU A 231 -10.32 22.72 1.86
C LEU A 231 -10.36 23.96 2.75
N LEU A 232 -11.49 24.67 2.73
CA LEU A 232 -11.71 25.82 3.63
C LEU A 232 -11.99 25.30 5.04
N ASP A 233 -11.03 25.45 5.92
CA ASP A 233 -11.06 24.97 7.30
C ASP A 233 -10.21 25.91 8.19
N GLU A 234 -10.82 26.45 9.25
CA GLU A 234 -10.20 27.45 10.13
C GLU A 234 -8.95 26.91 10.84
N ASP A 235 -8.98 25.62 11.28
CA ASP A 235 -7.84 25.02 11.95
C ASP A 235 -6.64 24.83 11.00
N LEU A 236 -6.91 24.51 9.72
CA LEU A 236 -5.85 24.43 8.70
C LEU A 236 -5.22 25.78 8.38
N GLN A 237 -6.00 26.87 8.50
CA GLN A 237 -5.55 28.23 8.22
C GLN A 237 -4.89 28.93 9.44
N SER A 238 -5.06 28.37 10.64
CA SER A 238 -4.48 28.92 11.87
C SER A 238 -2.94 28.90 11.87
N ASP A 239 -2.33 29.74 12.70
CA ASP A 239 -0.86 29.76 12.91
C ASP A 239 -0.38 28.68 13.91
N SER A 240 -1.29 27.81 14.39
CA SER A 240 -0.93 26.76 15.32
C SER A 240 0.04 25.74 14.71
N PHE A 241 0.86 25.10 15.56
CA PHE A 241 1.67 23.95 15.17
C PHE A 241 0.76 22.72 15.01
N LYS A 242 0.53 22.29 13.78
CA LYS A 242 -0.45 21.26 13.40
C LYS A 242 0.20 19.89 13.37
N VAL A 243 -0.17 19.04 14.32
CA VAL A 243 0.15 17.61 14.35
C VAL A 243 -0.98 16.90 13.60
N THR A 244 -0.70 16.44 12.39
CA THR A 244 -1.75 15.96 11.48
C THR A 244 -1.68 14.44 11.28
N TYR A 245 -2.84 13.80 11.36
CA TYR A 245 -3.06 12.42 10.96
C TYR A 245 -4.15 12.37 9.90
N THR A 246 -3.92 11.63 8.83
CA THR A 246 -4.93 11.30 7.82
C THR A 246 -5.06 9.80 7.67
N GLY A 247 -6.27 9.27 7.74
CA GLY A 247 -6.52 7.84 7.52
C GLY A 247 -7.66 7.25 8.34
N THR A 248 -7.93 5.98 8.14
CA THR A 248 -9.02 5.28 8.80
C THR A 248 -8.79 5.19 10.32
N ILE A 249 -9.83 5.45 11.12
CA ILE A 249 -9.81 5.35 12.58
C ILE A 249 -10.30 3.95 12.97
N ARG A 250 -9.35 3.03 13.13
CA ARG A 250 -9.58 1.61 13.45
C ARG A 250 -8.45 1.06 14.34
N PRO A 251 -8.62 -0.10 15.01
CA PRO A 251 -7.65 -0.61 15.98
C PRO A 251 -6.20 -0.66 15.49
N VAL A 252 -5.97 -1.11 14.25
CA VAL A 252 -4.62 -1.20 13.67
C VAL A 252 -3.92 0.16 13.55
N ASN A 253 -4.68 1.24 13.39
CA ASN A 253 -4.14 2.59 13.28
C ASN A 253 -3.94 3.29 14.64
N ASN A 254 -4.37 2.68 15.73
CA ASN A 254 -4.09 3.07 17.12
C ASN A 254 -4.25 4.59 17.41
N VAL A 255 -5.34 5.19 16.92
CA VAL A 255 -5.57 6.64 17.05
C VAL A 255 -5.68 7.08 18.52
N GLY A 256 -6.07 6.18 19.43
CA GLY A 256 -6.04 6.42 20.87
C GLY A 256 -4.67 6.90 21.39
N ASN A 257 -3.57 6.39 20.84
CA ASN A 257 -2.22 6.81 21.17
C ASN A 257 -1.96 8.30 20.85
N LEU A 258 -2.58 8.84 19.77
CA LEU A 258 -2.51 10.26 19.45
C LEU A 258 -3.25 11.11 20.49
N LEU A 259 -4.40 10.64 21.00
CA LEU A 259 -5.16 11.33 22.04
C LEU A 259 -4.37 11.35 23.35
N ASP A 260 -3.71 10.25 23.69
CA ASP A 260 -2.86 10.17 24.87
C ASP A 260 -1.65 11.12 24.78
N ALA A 261 -1.01 11.22 23.63
CA ALA A 261 0.07 12.19 23.39
C ALA A 261 -0.46 13.63 23.45
N ALA A 262 -1.63 13.90 22.87
CA ALA A 262 -2.28 15.21 22.96
C ALA A 262 -2.61 15.60 24.41
N LYS A 263 -3.03 14.65 25.23
CA LYS A 263 -3.27 14.87 26.66
C LYS A 263 -2.00 15.28 27.41
N ILE A 264 -0.85 14.68 27.08
CA ILE A 264 0.46 15.06 27.64
C ILE A 264 0.81 16.51 27.23
N LEU A 265 0.48 16.89 26.00
CA LEU A 265 0.80 18.21 25.43
C LEU A 265 -0.30 19.26 25.64
N LYS A 266 -1.29 19.03 26.48
CA LYS A 266 -2.48 19.90 26.65
C LYS A 266 -2.15 21.33 27.09
N ASP A 267 -1.03 21.53 27.78
CA ASP A 267 -0.59 22.84 28.27
C ASP A 267 0.16 23.68 27.20
N HIS A 268 0.55 23.04 26.07
CA HIS A 268 1.10 23.68 24.88
C HIS A 268 -0.04 24.11 23.96
N LYS A 269 -0.62 25.26 24.20
CA LYS A 269 -1.83 25.75 23.51
C LYS A 269 -1.62 26.03 22.02
N GLU A 270 -0.40 26.25 21.61
CA GLU A 270 0.05 26.43 20.23
C GLU A 270 0.05 25.12 19.42
N ILE A 271 0.08 23.94 20.11
CA ILE A 271 0.10 22.62 19.45
C ILE A 271 -1.32 22.08 19.31
N ARG A 272 -1.76 21.81 18.09
CA ARG A 272 -3.07 21.26 17.79
C ARG A 272 -2.97 19.95 17.02
N PHE A 273 -3.78 18.98 17.43
CA PHE A 273 -3.90 17.69 16.76
C PHE A 273 -5.10 17.71 15.82
N LEU A 274 -4.85 17.59 14.52
CA LEU A 274 -5.87 17.55 13.49
C LEU A 274 -5.97 16.12 12.93
N ILE A 275 -7.08 15.44 13.20
CA ILE A 275 -7.26 14.03 12.86
C ILE A 275 -8.37 13.92 11.82
N PHE A 276 -7.97 13.58 10.57
CA PHE A 276 -8.87 13.41 9.44
C PHE A 276 -9.07 11.92 9.15
N GLY A 277 -10.32 11.48 9.15
CA GLY A 277 -10.69 10.12 8.79
C GLY A 277 -11.97 9.66 9.44
N GLY A 278 -12.55 8.63 8.86
CA GLY A 278 -13.67 7.87 9.40
C GLY A 278 -13.22 6.48 9.84
N GLY A 279 -14.10 5.72 10.46
CA GLY A 279 -13.83 4.34 10.83
C GLY A 279 -14.57 3.87 12.06
N SER A 280 -14.40 2.58 12.38
CA SER A 280 -15.16 1.90 13.44
C SER A 280 -14.93 2.45 14.86
N GLN A 281 -13.84 3.19 15.07
CA GLN A 281 -13.53 3.77 16.39
C GLN A 281 -13.74 5.29 16.46
N LEU A 282 -14.26 5.94 15.39
CA LEU A 282 -14.42 7.40 15.38
C LEU A 282 -15.31 7.88 16.54
N GLU A 283 -16.46 7.26 16.73
CA GLU A 283 -17.41 7.62 17.80
C GLU A 283 -16.80 7.45 19.19
N GLU A 284 -16.03 6.38 19.40
CA GLU A 284 -15.31 6.14 20.66
C GLU A 284 -14.28 7.27 20.91
N MET A 285 -13.51 7.64 19.89
CA MET A 285 -12.52 8.73 20.03
C MET A 285 -13.18 10.08 20.27
N GLN A 286 -14.32 10.37 19.65
CA GLN A 286 -15.10 11.59 19.90
C GLN A 286 -15.60 11.67 21.36
N LYS A 287 -16.15 10.57 21.89
CA LYS A 287 -16.57 10.48 23.30
C LYS A 287 -15.37 10.72 24.23
N ARG A 288 -14.24 10.13 23.93
CA ARG A 288 -13.02 10.26 24.71
C ARG A 288 -12.50 11.70 24.73
N VAL A 289 -12.43 12.38 23.57
CA VAL A 289 -12.03 13.79 23.48
C VAL A 289 -12.91 14.68 24.35
N ALA A 290 -14.23 14.47 24.34
CA ALA A 290 -15.18 15.24 25.13
C ALA A 290 -15.01 14.96 26.65
N GLN A 291 -14.93 13.69 27.05
CA GLN A 291 -14.82 13.27 28.46
C GLN A 291 -13.50 13.74 29.11
N GLU A 292 -12.38 13.63 28.35
CA GLU A 292 -11.05 14.03 28.83
C GLU A 292 -10.77 15.52 28.62
N LYS A 293 -11.73 16.26 28.02
CA LYS A 293 -11.64 17.71 27.73
C LYS A 293 -10.34 18.08 26.97
N LEU A 294 -10.06 17.31 25.90
CA LEU A 294 -8.86 17.54 25.07
C LEU A 294 -9.12 18.69 24.09
N THR A 295 -8.94 19.93 24.55
CA THR A 295 -9.19 21.16 23.76
C THR A 295 -8.22 21.37 22.61
N ASN A 296 -7.08 20.69 22.63
CA ASN A 296 -6.03 20.72 21.59
C ASN A 296 -6.21 19.64 20.53
N VAL A 297 -7.32 18.87 20.54
CA VAL A 297 -7.62 17.81 19.56
C VAL A 297 -8.88 18.15 18.79
N VAL A 298 -8.82 18.03 17.46
CA VAL A 298 -9.98 18.17 16.56
C VAL A 298 -10.09 16.92 15.68
N LEU A 299 -11.19 16.20 15.85
CA LEU A 299 -11.57 15.05 15.00
C LEU A 299 -12.41 15.56 13.84
N LYS A 300 -11.82 15.71 12.65
CA LYS A 300 -12.43 16.31 11.46
C LYS A 300 -13.37 15.36 10.70
N GLY A 301 -13.37 14.07 11.04
CA GLY A 301 -14.17 13.08 10.33
C GLY A 301 -13.60 12.75 8.94
N PHE A 302 -14.42 12.09 8.13
CA PHE A 302 -14.06 11.68 6.76
C PHE A 302 -13.94 12.90 5.84
N VAL A 303 -12.89 12.90 5.02
CA VAL A 303 -12.70 13.84 3.91
C VAL A 303 -12.39 13.05 2.63
N GLU A 304 -12.79 13.59 1.49
CA GLU A 304 -12.46 12.98 0.20
C GLU A 304 -10.95 12.99 -0.04
N LYS A 305 -10.46 11.97 -0.71
CA LYS A 305 -9.01 11.78 -0.95
C LYS A 305 -8.36 12.97 -1.67
N ARG A 306 -9.08 13.65 -2.54
CA ARG A 306 -8.56 14.82 -3.28
C ARG A 306 -8.09 15.96 -2.37
N TYR A 307 -8.68 16.13 -1.18
CA TYR A 307 -8.28 17.17 -0.23
C TYR A 307 -7.04 16.81 0.61
N ILE A 308 -6.63 15.53 0.62
CA ILE A 308 -5.50 15.09 1.44
C ILE A 308 -4.20 15.84 1.13
N PRO A 309 -3.81 16.07 -0.15
CA PRO A 309 -2.61 16.84 -0.46
C PRO A 309 -2.63 18.25 0.15
N TYR A 310 -3.76 18.94 0.05
CA TYR A 310 -3.92 20.27 0.64
C TYR A 310 -3.81 20.23 2.17
N ILE A 311 -4.52 19.31 2.84
CA ILE A 311 -4.46 19.13 4.29
C ILE A 311 -3.01 18.92 4.76
N LEU A 312 -2.29 18.02 4.09
CA LEU A 312 -0.91 17.68 4.45
C LEU A 312 0.06 18.86 4.19
N SER A 313 -0.18 19.65 3.15
CA SER A 313 0.64 20.85 2.87
C SER A 313 0.51 21.92 3.96
N ARG A 314 -0.64 21.95 4.67
CA ARG A 314 -0.92 22.90 5.78
C ARG A 314 -0.49 22.38 7.14
N SER A 315 -0.01 21.14 7.25
CA SER A 315 0.47 20.56 8.51
C SER A 315 1.84 21.11 8.92
N SER A 316 2.21 20.88 10.18
CA SER A 316 3.57 21.12 10.69
C SER A 316 4.34 19.81 10.86
N VAL A 317 3.67 18.73 11.22
CA VAL A 317 4.24 17.39 11.29
C VAL A 317 3.15 16.36 10.99
N ASN A 318 3.49 15.34 10.21
CA ASN A 318 2.58 14.25 9.87
C ASN A 318 2.88 13.00 10.69
N ILE A 319 1.84 12.37 11.25
CA ILE A 319 1.99 11.19 12.11
C ILE A 319 1.61 9.93 11.36
N LEU A 320 2.60 9.11 11.06
CA LEU A 320 2.41 7.77 10.52
C LEU A 320 2.09 6.81 11.68
N ASN A 321 0.82 6.75 12.04
CA ASN A 321 0.34 6.10 13.27
C ASN A 321 -0.16 4.69 13.03
N TYR A 322 0.43 3.72 13.74
CA TYR A 322 0.08 2.32 13.70
C TYR A 322 0.29 1.63 15.06
N SER A 323 -0.30 0.43 15.24
CA SER A 323 -0.01 -0.46 16.35
C SER A 323 1.25 -1.28 16.05
N GLN A 324 2.23 -1.27 16.97
CA GLN A 324 3.46 -2.08 16.85
C GLN A 324 3.15 -3.58 16.81
N ALA A 325 2.14 -4.03 17.56
CA ALA A 325 1.87 -5.44 17.78
C ALA A 325 1.19 -6.16 16.59
N GLN A 326 0.68 -5.42 15.60
CA GLN A 326 -0.18 -6.03 14.57
C GLN A 326 0.52 -6.40 13.26
N TYR A 327 1.76 -5.92 13.04
CA TYR A 327 2.52 -6.19 11.84
C TYR A 327 4.00 -6.35 12.16
N ASN A 328 4.70 -7.09 11.33
CA ASN A 328 6.16 -7.15 11.35
C ASN A 328 6.73 -5.91 10.65
N TRP A 329 7.07 -4.88 11.43
CA TRP A 329 7.64 -3.63 10.94
C TRP A 329 9.14 -3.71 10.64
N SER A 330 9.81 -4.81 11.04
CA SER A 330 11.25 -5.01 10.77
C SER A 330 11.57 -5.09 9.27
N ARG A 331 10.57 -5.44 8.45
CA ARG A 331 10.67 -5.54 6.99
C ARG A 331 10.55 -4.20 6.26
N GLY A 332 10.26 -3.11 6.96
CA GLY A 332 9.99 -1.80 6.38
C GLY A 332 8.50 -1.47 6.25
N ASN A 333 8.19 -0.43 5.50
CA ASN A 333 6.83 0.09 5.33
C ASN A 333 6.49 0.31 3.86
N SER A 334 5.27 -0.07 3.47
CA SER A 334 4.73 0.12 2.12
C SER A 334 3.37 0.83 2.12
N SER A 335 3.03 1.55 3.18
CA SER A 335 1.77 2.28 3.24
C SER A 335 1.79 3.54 2.36
N ASN A 336 0.71 3.78 1.60
CA ASN A 336 0.60 4.96 0.74
C ASN A 336 0.76 6.27 1.52
N LYS A 337 0.28 6.31 2.78
CA LYS A 337 0.38 7.50 3.64
C LYS A 337 1.81 8.01 3.80
N LEU A 338 2.78 7.10 3.94
CA LEU A 338 4.19 7.49 4.10
C LEU A 338 4.65 8.38 2.94
N PHE A 339 4.36 7.99 1.72
CA PHE A 339 4.81 8.72 0.52
C PHE A 339 4.04 10.02 0.29
N GLU A 340 2.73 10.04 0.62
CA GLU A 340 1.93 11.27 0.61
C GLU A 340 2.43 12.25 1.69
N TYR A 341 2.84 11.75 2.87
CA TYR A 341 3.42 12.56 3.93
C TYR A 341 4.77 13.15 3.53
N MET A 342 5.65 12.36 2.93
CA MET A 342 6.92 12.85 2.40
C MET A 342 6.70 13.89 1.30
N ALA A 343 5.77 13.64 0.35
CA ALA A 343 5.44 14.57 -0.73
C ALA A 343 4.93 15.93 -0.22
N SER A 344 4.32 15.98 0.97
CA SER A 344 3.87 17.24 1.57
C SER A 344 5.03 18.18 1.95
N GLY A 345 6.26 17.69 2.02
CA GLY A 345 7.40 18.45 2.49
C GLY A 345 7.28 18.84 3.96
N LYS A 346 6.74 17.95 4.77
CA LYS A 346 6.66 18.12 6.23
C LYS A 346 7.39 16.97 6.92
N PRO A 347 8.01 17.21 8.07
CA PRO A 347 8.58 16.13 8.89
C PRO A 347 7.54 15.05 9.18
N VAL A 348 8.00 13.80 9.26
CA VAL A 348 7.13 12.65 9.54
C VAL A 348 7.59 11.96 10.83
N ILE A 349 6.67 11.68 11.74
CA ILE A 349 6.92 10.79 12.88
C ILE A 349 6.20 9.46 12.64
N SER A 350 6.93 8.36 12.67
CA SER A 350 6.35 7.03 12.73
C SER A 350 6.23 6.58 14.18
N THR A 351 5.02 6.17 14.60
CA THR A 351 4.78 5.65 15.95
C THR A 351 5.17 4.19 16.13
N VAL A 352 5.73 3.55 15.10
CA VAL A 352 6.24 2.18 15.15
C VAL A 352 7.72 2.16 14.78
N LYS A 353 8.50 1.32 15.47
CA LYS A 353 9.88 1.05 15.12
C LYS A 353 9.93 0.27 13.81
N MET A 354 10.59 0.82 12.80
CA MET A 354 10.70 0.21 11.47
C MET A 354 12.13 -0.23 11.18
N GLY A 355 12.31 -1.45 10.66
CA GLY A 355 13.51 -1.79 9.90
C GLY A 355 13.47 -1.15 8.51
N TYR A 356 14.61 -1.07 7.83
CA TYR A 356 14.71 -0.44 6.50
C TYR A 356 13.99 0.92 6.46
N CYS A 357 14.23 1.74 7.51
CA CYS A 357 13.48 2.97 7.77
C CYS A 357 13.73 4.02 6.69
N ILE A 358 12.68 4.32 5.91
CA ILE A 358 12.72 5.34 4.85
C ILE A 358 12.92 6.73 5.46
N LEU A 359 12.37 7.01 6.64
CA LEU A 359 12.49 8.32 7.28
C LEU A 359 13.96 8.62 7.67
N ASP A 360 14.68 7.62 8.18
CA ASP A 360 16.09 7.74 8.53
C ASP A 360 16.97 7.88 7.29
N ARG A 361 16.67 7.06 6.25
CA ARG A 361 17.41 7.09 4.97
C ARG A 361 17.42 8.48 4.35
N TYR A 362 16.27 9.15 4.33
CA TYR A 362 16.13 10.49 3.75
C TYR A 362 16.27 11.60 4.79
N GLN A 363 16.47 11.30 6.05
CA GLN A 363 16.56 12.28 7.15
C GLN A 363 15.34 13.24 7.14
N CYS A 364 14.16 12.71 6.94
CA CYS A 364 12.92 13.47 6.76
C CYS A 364 11.92 13.29 7.91
N GLY A 365 12.34 12.64 9.00
CA GLY A 365 11.49 12.38 10.15
C GLY A 365 12.14 11.40 11.12
N TYR A 366 11.32 10.85 11.99
CA TYR A 366 11.76 9.96 13.07
C TYR A 366 10.86 8.73 13.18
N SER A 367 11.46 7.57 13.39
CA SER A 367 10.78 6.33 13.76
C SER A 367 10.98 6.13 15.27
N LEU A 368 9.89 6.02 16.02
CA LEU A 368 9.97 5.88 17.48
C LEU A 368 10.52 4.50 17.85
N GLU A 369 11.47 4.47 18.78
CA GLU A 369 11.98 3.23 19.39
C GLU A 369 10.92 2.61 20.32
N GLU A 370 10.28 3.47 21.12
CA GLU A 370 9.19 3.10 22.01
C GLU A 370 7.87 3.65 21.50
N CYS A 371 6.91 2.76 21.23
CA CYS A 371 5.60 3.11 20.69
C CYS A 371 4.64 3.62 21.78
N THR A 372 5.11 4.55 22.60
CA THR A 372 4.36 5.10 23.73
C THR A 372 3.87 6.52 23.44
N PRO A 373 2.76 6.97 24.06
CA PRO A 373 2.29 8.35 23.95
C PRO A 373 3.33 9.38 24.44
N GLY A 374 4.10 9.01 25.47
CA GLY A 374 5.18 9.87 26.01
C GLY A 374 6.32 10.07 25.00
N ALA A 375 6.76 9.00 24.32
CA ALA A 375 7.76 9.07 23.28
C ALA A 375 7.27 9.92 22.10
N LEU A 376 6.02 9.76 21.70
CA LEU A 376 5.41 10.56 20.65
C LEU A 376 5.34 12.04 21.03
N ALA A 377 4.86 12.36 22.24
CA ALA A 377 4.79 13.74 22.73
C ALA A 377 6.18 14.39 22.78
N LYS A 378 7.20 13.67 23.25
CA LYS A 378 8.59 14.14 23.28
C LYS A 378 9.11 14.45 21.86
N GLU A 379 8.82 13.59 20.89
CA GLU A 379 9.30 13.77 19.51
C GLU A 379 8.56 14.92 18.80
N ILE A 380 7.25 15.11 19.09
CA ILE A 380 6.50 16.28 18.62
C ILE A 380 7.13 17.56 19.15
N LEU A 381 7.43 17.64 20.46
CA LEU A 381 8.11 18.80 21.06
C LEU A 381 9.51 19.01 20.48
N ARG A 382 10.23 17.94 20.16
CA ARG A 382 11.54 18.05 19.51
C ARG A 382 11.41 18.74 18.16
N ILE A 383 10.44 18.35 17.32
CA ILE A 383 10.23 18.98 16.01
C ILE A 383 9.72 20.42 16.18
N TYR A 384 8.82 20.67 17.14
CA TYR A 384 8.32 22.01 17.44
C TYR A 384 9.44 23.00 17.80
N ASN A 385 10.46 22.54 18.52
CA ASN A 385 11.61 23.34 18.98
C ASN A 385 12.83 23.32 18.02
N LEU A 386 12.70 22.71 16.82
CA LEU A 386 13.80 22.69 15.87
C LEU A 386 14.17 24.11 15.40
N PRO A 387 15.44 24.43 15.20
CA PRO A 387 15.83 25.61 14.45
C PRO A 387 15.19 25.59 13.05
N GLU A 388 14.75 26.76 12.57
CA GLU A 388 14.08 26.91 11.29
C GLU A 388 14.84 26.26 10.13
N GLU A 389 16.15 26.46 10.07
CA GLU A 389 17.03 25.86 9.06
C GLU A 389 17.01 24.33 9.10
N THR A 390 17.01 23.73 10.30
CA THR A 390 16.96 22.27 10.46
C THR A 390 15.60 21.71 10.04
N TYR A 391 14.52 22.40 10.42
CA TYR A 391 13.18 22.03 10.00
C TYR A 391 13.03 22.13 8.46
N ALA A 392 13.48 23.24 7.86
CA ALA A 392 13.43 23.45 6.42
C ALA A 392 14.21 22.38 5.66
N ARG A 393 15.40 22.00 6.14
CA ARG A 393 16.20 20.92 5.55
C ARG A 393 15.48 19.58 5.64
N MET A 394 14.87 19.25 6.77
CA MET A 394 14.09 18.01 6.94
C MET A 394 12.86 17.99 6.01
N ALA A 395 12.22 19.13 5.84
CA ALA A 395 11.08 19.31 4.93
C ALA A 395 11.49 19.11 3.46
N GLU A 396 12.62 19.68 3.05
CA GLU A 396 13.15 19.48 1.69
C GLU A 396 13.57 18.04 1.46
N ASN A 397 14.25 17.41 2.41
CA ASN A 397 14.61 16.01 2.36
C ASN A 397 13.39 15.10 2.18
N ALA A 398 12.24 15.43 2.79
CA ALA A 398 11.01 14.69 2.60
C ALA A 398 10.53 14.74 1.13
N LYS A 399 10.54 15.93 0.52
CA LYS A 399 10.16 16.12 -0.89
C LYS A 399 11.12 15.40 -1.84
N GLU A 400 12.43 15.54 -1.62
CA GLU A 400 13.44 14.87 -2.43
C GLU A 400 13.29 13.34 -2.33
N GLY A 401 13.14 12.82 -1.09
CA GLY A 401 12.90 11.40 -0.89
C GLY A 401 11.61 10.89 -1.53
N ALA A 402 10.55 11.71 -1.59
CA ALA A 402 9.30 11.33 -2.25
C ALA A 402 9.46 11.11 -3.75
N LYS A 403 10.43 11.76 -4.41
CA LYS A 403 10.70 11.57 -5.87
C LYS A 403 11.09 10.14 -6.21
N ASP A 404 11.81 9.44 -5.34
CA ASP A 404 12.19 8.04 -5.54
C ASP A 404 11.00 7.08 -5.46
N PHE A 405 9.88 7.55 -4.94
CA PHE A 405 8.62 6.83 -4.81
C PHE A 405 7.51 7.43 -5.69
N ASP A 406 7.86 8.28 -6.65
CA ASP A 406 6.93 8.64 -7.71
C ASP A 406 6.59 7.42 -8.58
N PHE A 407 5.33 7.28 -8.98
CA PHE A 407 4.92 6.13 -9.80
C PHE A 407 5.64 6.07 -11.14
N SER A 408 6.14 7.17 -11.69
CA SER A 408 6.98 7.16 -12.88
C SER A 408 8.32 6.45 -12.63
N VAL A 409 8.97 6.74 -11.50
CA VAL A 409 10.24 6.11 -11.08
C VAL A 409 10.02 4.64 -10.69
N LEU A 410 8.96 4.36 -9.92
CA LEU A 410 8.61 2.98 -9.55
C LEU A 410 8.25 2.14 -10.78
N THR A 411 7.62 2.75 -11.79
CA THR A 411 7.32 2.07 -13.06
C THR A 411 8.60 1.77 -13.84
N GLU A 412 9.60 2.65 -13.80
CA GLU A 412 10.90 2.34 -14.42
C GLU A 412 11.54 1.12 -13.77
N ARG A 413 11.53 1.04 -12.42
CA ARG A 413 12.02 -0.14 -11.70
C ARG A 413 11.24 -1.41 -12.09
N LEU A 414 9.91 -1.33 -12.15
CA LEU A 414 9.06 -2.46 -12.60
C LEU A 414 9.35 -2.82 -14.06
N TYR A 415 9.56 -1.84 -14.93
CA TYR A 415 9.92 -2.06 -16.33
C TYR A 415 11.24 -2.83 -16.47
N GLN A 416 12.25 -2.52 -15.66
CA GLN A 416 13.50 -3.28 -15.62
C GLN A 416 13.29 -4.73 -15.19
N VAL A 417 12.39 -4.98 -14.21
CA VAL A 417 12.00 -6.35 -13.82
C VAL A 417 11.33 -7.08 -14.99
N ILE A 418 10.42 -6.42 -15.69
CA ILE A 418 9.76 -6.99 -16.87
C ILE A 418 10.80 -7.35 -17.93
N ARG A 419 11.75 -6.44 -18.21
CA ARG A 419 12.82 -6.66 -19.21
C ARG A 419 13.78 -7.80 -18.80
N SER A 420 14.00 -8.01 -17.50
CA SER A 420 14.88 -9.11 -17.05
C SER A 420 14.29 -10.49 -17.34
N VAL A 421 12.98 -10.65 -17.26
CA VAL A 421 12.31 -11.94 -17.51
C VAL A 421 12.04 -12.21 -19.00
N GLU A 422 12.09 -11.19 -19.87
CA GLU A 422 11.96 -11.36 -21.33
C GLU A 422 13.21 -11.97 -21.97
N LYS A 423 14.38 -11.76 -21.35
CA LYS A 423 15.68 -12.18 -21.87
C LYS A 423 16.02 -13.64 -21.56
N ASN A 424 15.26 -14.27 -20.68
CA ASN A 424 15.39 -15.66 -20.29
C ASN A 424 14.37 -16.53 -21.05
#